data_0cad46e488c19afe45ef825c8a4a34dd
#
_entry.id   0cad46e488c19afe45ef825c8a4a34dd
#
_cell.length_a   1.000
_cell.length_b   1.000
_cell.length_c   1.000
_cell.angle_alpha   90.00
_cell.angle_beta   90.00
_cell.angle_gamma   90.00
#
_symmetry.space_group_name_H-M   'P 1'
#
loop_
_entity.id
_entity.type
_entity.pdbx_description
1 polymer ?
#
loop_
_entity_poly.entity_id
_entity_poly.type
_entity_poly.pdbx_seq_one_letter_code
_entity_poly.pdbx_strand_id
1 'polypeptide(L)'
;MAYDGNFTKRLVLKLPALIILLLLSARAMAQSPFDIEQLKADTSPKHQRQYARHSFTRKNFGRSALELSSVEVLPWVWDRFLKNADYAKISFKTVGQHLNPSSWAWDDDNFQTNQFGHPYHGSYFFSTFRTNGYSFWQSAPAAVVGSYIWETAAENQAPAPNDFINTSFGGIVLGEMTYRLSNKIINNRSRGFKRQASEVLGLLINPVNGLNRIIDGKWGKVMNNAPGYDSSRVSAEFDLGIRSFNVNSSNPLKNGHYGWYGHIKMQYGTPYQDFKRPFTHIAINAEFGQDDSSKVNVVSAYGSLTGWKIYTEKIKNLAILSANYDYIRNAAFFYGAQSVKMNLYSEAVLSKKIKVNTALGAGPVILAAVPDPYLHDNNRNYDYGPGFAVSGSAGIGISNNIFYNFNYRGGWLETINGNPSHYFLYAYTNELVFRVVKRFLLGAESGNFTLHGGFKNYADVNKTYPYLRISARYTTSL
;
A
#
# COMPACT_ATOMS: atom_id res chain seq x y z
N MET A 1 17.43 1.56 -26.08
CA MET A 1 17.61 3.03 -25.90
C MET A 1 17.57 3.31 -24.41
N ALA A 2 18.57 4.03 -23.89
CA ALA A 2 18.71 4.22 -22.44
C ALA A 2 17.55 5.08 -21.90
N TYR A 3 16.70 4.47 -21.12
CA TYR A 3 15.68 5.16 -20.31
C TYR A 3 16.44 6.08 -19.33
N ASP A 4 16.13 7.36 -19.35
CA ASP A 4 16.80 8.32 -18.50
C ASP A 4 16.47 8.03 -17.03
N GLY A 5 17.35 7.27 -16.36
CA GLY A 5 17.25 6.93 -14.95
C GLY A 5 17.22 8.15 -13.99
N ASN A 6 17.23 9.36 -14.54
CA ASN A 6 17.15 10.61 -13.80
C ASN A 6 15.71 10.98 -13.37
N PHE A 7 14.67 10.53 -14.08
CA PHE A 7 13.29 10.88 -13.68
C PHE A 7 12.83 10.04 -12.50
N THR A 8 13.09 8.74 -12.54
CA THR A 8 12.83 7.84 -11.40
C THR A 8 13.72 8.18 -10.22
N LYS A 9 14.99 8.52 -10.44
CA LYS A 9 15.89 9.05 -9.39
C LYS A 9 15.36 10.35 -8.78
N ARG A 10 14.81 11.26 -9.56
CA ARG A 10 14.24 12.52 -9.07
C ARG A 10 12.91 12.34 -8.34
N LEU A 11 12.08 11.38 -8.75
CA LEU A 11 10.82 11.07 -8.06
C LEU A 11 11.08 10.36 -6.73
N VAL A 12 12.00 9.40 -6.72
CA VAL A 12 12.42 8.66 -5.51
C VAL A 12 13.17 9.56 -4.53
N LEU A 13 13.95 10.53 -5.00
CA LEU A 13 14.61 11.53 -4.14
C LEU A 13 13.63 12.57 -3.54
N LYS A 14 12.48 12.79 -4.17
CA LYS A 14 11.44 13.70 -3.64
C LYS A 14 10.47 13.02 -2.67
N LEU A 15 10.37 11.70 -2.67
CA LEU A 15 9.54 10.95 -1.73
C LEU A 15 9.97 11.15 -0.26
N PRO A 16 11.27 11.14 0.11
CA PRO A 16 11.73 11.48 1.46
C PRO A 16 11.39 12.91 1.88
N ALA A 17 11.48 13.87 0.96
CA ALA A 17 11.09 15.25 1.26
C ALA A 17 9.59 15.38 1.53
N LEU A 18 8.75 14.63 0.82
CA LEU A 18 7.32 14.54 1.05
C LEU A 18 7.01 13.91 2.40
N ILE A 19 7.73 12.87 2.78
CA ILE A 19 7.61 12.19 4.08
C ILE A 19 8.05 13.12 5.21
N ILE A 20 9.13 13.88 5.04
CA ILE A 20 9.61 14.86 6.01
C ILE A 20 8.59 16.01 6.16
N LEU A 21 7.96 16.45 5.09
CA LEU A 21 6.89 17.45 5.14
C LEU A 21 5.65 16.92 5.87
N LEU A 22 5.29 15.65 5.67
CA LEU A 22 4.25 14.94 6.44
C LEU A 22 4.59 14.84 7.93
N LEU A 23 5.85 14.60 8.26
CA LEU A 23 6.35 14.55 9.64
C LEU A 23 6.32 15.92 10.33
N LEU A 24 6.67 16.99 9.64
CA LEU A 24 6.65 18.35 10.19
C LEU A 24 5.24 18.87 10.45
N SER A 25 4.25 18.46 9.64
CA SER A 25 2.85 18.83 9.86
C SER A 25 2.19 18.05 11.02
N ALA A 26 2.67 16.84 11.33
CA ALA A 26 2.16 16.03 12.44
C ALA A 26 2.47 16.62 13.84
N ARG A 27 3.48 17.49 13.95
CA ARG A 27 3.83 18.16 15.23
C ARG A 27 2.74 19.07 15.80
N ALA A 28 1.77 19.48 14.98
CA ALA A 28 0.79 20.51 15.37
C ALA A 28 -0.54 19.98 15.92
N MET A 29 -0.78 18.65 15.92
CA MET A 29 -2.10 18.08 16.28
C MET A 29 -2.00 16.93 17.31
N ALA A 30 -1.10 17.07 18.26
CA ALA A 30 -0.87 16.02 19.24
C ALA A 30 -1.91 16.02 20.37
N GLN A 31 -2.86 15.13 20.34
CA GLN A 31 -3.60 14.68 21.51
C GLN A 31 -3.41 13.18 21.70
N SER A 32 -2.90 12.85 22.88
CA SER A 32 -2.88 11.54 23.56
C SER A 32 -2.37 10.28 22.83
N PRO A 33 -1.47 9.52 23.45
CA PRO A 33 -0.93 8.27 22.90
C PRO A 33 -1.96 7.15 22.95
N PHE A 34 -1.56 6.06 22.33
CA PHE A 34 -2.22 4.76 22.34
C PHE A 34 -2.77 4.41 23.72
N ASP A 35 -3.99 4.85 24.00
CA ASP A 35 -4.73 4.45 25.18
C ASP A 35 -5.61 3.29 24.72
N ILE A 36 -5.14 2.08 24.96
CA ILE A 36 -5.86 0.84 24.65
C ILE A 36 -7.22 0.80 25.39
N GLU A 37 -7.39 1.61 26.44
CA GLU A 37 -8.68 1.76 27.13
C GLU A 37 -9.74 2.47 26.27
N GLN A 38 -9.34 3.31 25.33
CA GLN A 38 -10.29 4.00 24.43
C GLN A 38 -10.70 3.20 23.18
N LEU A 39 -10.17 1.98 23.03
CA LEU A 39 -10.68 0.99 22.06
C LEU A 39 -11.95 0.26 22.57
N LYS A 40 -12.58 0.70 23.65
CA LYS A 40 -13.96 0.32 23.93
C LYS A 40 -14.79 0.84 22.78
N ALA A 41 -15.11 -0.07 21.84
CA ALA A 41 -16.04 0.20 20.77
C ALA A 41 -17.31 0.77 21.41
N ASP A 42 -17.65 2.01 21.12
CA ASP A 42 -18.97 2.54 21.41
C ASP A 42 -19.97 1.77 20.53
N THR A 43 -20.47 0.67 21.06
CA THR A 43 -21.44 -0.22 20.44
C THR A 43 -22.84 0.33 20.52
N SER A 44 -23.03 1.62 20.89
CA SER A 44 -24.35 2.19 21.02
C SER A 44 -25.10 2.18 19.66
N PRO A 45 -26.34 1.70 19.61
CA PRO A 45 -27.15 1.68 18.40
C PRO A 45 -27.40 3.07 17.80
N LYS A 46 -27.26 4.14 18.59
CA LYS A 46 -27.39 5.55 18.13
C LYS A 46 -26.27 5.96 17.16
N HIS A 47 -25.03 5.56 17.41
CA HIS A 47 -23.92 5.86 16.49
C HIS A 47 -24.01 5.08 15.19
N GLN A 48 -24.45 3.82 15.20
CA GLN A 48 -24.64 3.04 13.97
C GLN A 48 -25.69 3.65 13.02
N ARG A 49 -26.77 4.27 13.55
CA ARG A 49 -27.78 4.96 12.74
C ARG A 49 -27.30 6.30 12.19
N GLN A 50 -26.38 7.00 12.86
CA GLN A 50 -25.83 8.26 12.42
C GLN A 50 -24.88 8.09 11.23
N TYR A 51 -24.18 6.96 11.12
CA TYR A 51 -23.34 6.62 9.98
C TYR A 51 -24.12 6.29 8.70
N ALA A 52 -25.38 5.89 8.80
CA ALA A 52 -26.23 5.54 7.67
C ALA A 52 -26.76 6.76 6.87
N ARG A 53 -26.66 7.99 7.41
CA ARG A 53 -27.00 9.22 6.72
C ARG A 53 -25.76 9.89 6.13
N HIS A 54 -25.07 9.24 5.19
CA HIS A 54 -24.16 9.94 4.31
C HIS A 54 -24.95 10.96 3.48
N SER A 55 -24.55 12.21 3.53
CA SER A 55 -24.92 13.16 2.50
C SER A 55 -24.33 12.61 1.20
N PHE A 56 -25.15 12.00 0.38
CA PHE A 56 -24.76 11.61 -0.96
C PHE A 56 -24.40 12.91 -1.69
N THR A 57 -23.12 13.17 -1.88
CA THR A 57 -22.69 14.08 -2.92
C THR A 57 -23.37 13.60 -4.19
N ARG A 58 -24.12 14.48 -4.88
CA ARG A 58 -24.83 14.09 -6.10
C ARG A 58 -23.81 13.54 -7.08
N LYS A 59 -23.99 12.28 -7.51
CA LYS A 59 -23.14 11.66 -8.51
C LYS A 59 -23.12 12.49 -9.78
N ASN A 60 -21.93 12.71 -10.31
CA ASN A 60 -21.77 13.49 -11.53
C ASN A 60 -20.99 12.64 -12.56
N PHE A 61 -21.73 11.91 -13.38
CA PHE A 61 -21.14 11.03 -14.40
C PHE A 61 -20.35 11.82 -15.44
N GLY A 62 -20.93 12.90 -15.98
CA GLY A 62 -20.26 13.69 -17.02
C GLY A 62 -18.91 14.25 -16.55
N ARG A 63 -18.84 14.75 -15.31
CA ARG A 63 -17.59 15.19 -14.72
C ARG A 63 -16.62 14.02 -14.51
N SER A 64 -17.06 12.89 -13.97
CA SER A 64 -16.21 11.73 -13.76
C SER A 64 -15.63 11.20 -15.06
N ALA A 65 -16.44 11.13 -16.14
CA ALA A 65 -15.99 10.70 -17.45
C ALA A 65 -14.99 11.70 -18.07
N LEU A 66 -15.24 13.02 -17.93
CA LEU A 66 -14.30 14.04 -18.38
C LEU A 66 -12.98 13.97 -17.64
N GLU A 67 -13.00 13.80 -16.31
CA GLU A 67 -11.80 13.63 -15.49
C GLU A 67 -11.05 12.34 -15.88
N LEU A 68 -11.75 11.21 -16.09
CA LEU A 68 -11.13 9.98 -16.57
C LEU A 68 -10.43 10.21 -17.93
N SER A 69 -11.12 10.83 -18.87
CA SER A 69 -10.51 11.18 -20.17
C SER A 69 -9.29 12.11 -20.00
N SER A 70 -9.35 13.03 -19.03
CA SER A 70 -8.23 13.96 -18.78
C SER A 70 -7.00 13.26 -18.21
N VAL A 71 -7.18 12.31 -17.28
CA VAL A 71 -6.05 11.55 -16.69
C VAL A 71 -5.49 10.51 -17.65
N GLU A 72 -6.18 10.19 -18.74
CA GLU A 72 -5.67 9.42 -19.87
C GLU A 72 -4.89 10.33 -20.84
N VAL A 73 -5.57 11.37 -21.33
CA VAL A 73 -5.07 12.18 -22.45
C VAL A 73 -3.89 13.08 -22.03
N LEU A 74 -3.92 13.66 -20.82
CA LEU A 74 -2.85 14.59 -20.42
C LEU A 74 -1.48 13.94 -20.27
N PRO A 75 -1.32 12.76 -19.62
CA PRO A 75 -0.05 12.03 -19.61
C PRO A 75 0.38 11.60 -21.01
N TRP A 76 -0.55 11.10 -21.83
CA TRP A 76 -0.25 10.72 -23.21
C TRP A 76 0.24 11.91 -24.05
N VAL A 77 -0.42 13.10 -23.96
CA VAL A 77 0.03 14.33 -24.65
C VAL A 77 1.42 14.74 -24.16
N TRP A 78 1.66 14.66 -22.86
CA TRP A 78 2.99 14.95 -22.31
C TRP A 78 4.06 14.01 -22.85
N ASP A 79 3.79 12.71 -22.85
CA ASP A 79 4.74 11.71 -23.34
C ASP A 79 4.93 11.80 -24.86
N ARG A 80 3.86 12.03 -25.60
CA ARG A 80 3.87 12.14 -27.06
C ARG A 80 4.59 13.39 -27.57
N PHE A 81 4.30 14.56 -27.00
CA PHE A 81 4.71 15.85 -27.57
C PHE A 81 5.83 16.54 -26.79
N LEU A 82 5.93 16.35 -25.49
CA LEU A 82 6.95 16.99 -24.66
C LEU A 82 8.16 16.08 -24.41
N LYS A 83 7.95 14.80 -24.15
CA LYS A 83 9.04 13.81 -24.03
C LYS A 83 9.44 13.21 -25.37
N ASN A 84 8.59 13.28 -26.40
CA ASN A 84 8.74 12.59 -27.67
C ASN A 84 8.99 11.07 -27.50
N ALA A 85 8.28 10.47 -26.56
CA ALA A 85 8.42 9.06 -26.23
C ALA A 85 7.92 8.19 -27.39
N ASP A 86 8.69 7.18 -27.78
CA ASP A 86 8.36 6.33 -28.91
C ASP A 86 7.12 5.49 -28.65
N TYR A 87 6.93 5.01 -27.41
CA TYR A 87 5.74 4.23 -27.05
C TYR A 87 4.43 5.02 -27.21
N ALA A 88 4.44 6.34 -27.04
CA ALA A 88 3.25 7.19 -27.18
C ALA A 88 2.89 7.53 -28.66
N LYS A 89 3.64 6.98 -29.63
CA LYS A 89 3.39 7.20 -31.08
C LYS A 89 2.37 6.18 -31.61
N ILE A 90 1.13 6.31 -31.20
CA ILE A 90 0.02 5.43 -31.59
C ILE A 90 -0.58 5.80 -32.91
N SER A 91 -1.28 4.84 -33.56
CA SER A 91 -2.06 4.99 -34.78
C SER A 91 -3.37 4.19 -34.67
N PHE A 92 -4.36 4.51 -35.51
CA PHE A 92 -5.60 3.72 -35.60
C PHE A 92 -5.34 2.24 -35.95
N LYS A 93 -4.29 1.97 -36.72
CA LYS A 93 -3.87 0.60 -37.06
C LYS A 93 -3.38 -0.11 -35.77
N THR A 94 -2.55 0.55 -34.97
CA THR A 94 -2.03 0.02 -33.68
C THR A 94 -3.19 -0.28 -32.74
N VAL A 95 -4.10 0.67 -32.54
CA VAL A 95 -5.30 0.47 -31.69
C VAL A 95 -6.13 -0.72 -32.18
N GLY A 96 -6.37 -0.82 -33.51
CA GLY A 96 -7.10 -1.96 -34.07
C GLY A 96 -6.43 -3.31 -33.85
N GLN A 97 -5.09 -3.36 -33.82
CA GLN A 97 -4.33 -4.57 -33.49
C GLN A 97 -4.44 -4.92 -31.99
N HIS A 98 -4.36 -3.92 -31.11
CA HIS A 98 -4.42 -4.11 -29.65
C HIS A 98 -5.79 -4.60 -29.15
N LEU A 99 -6.85 -4.35 -29.89
CA LEU A 99 -8.18 -4.91 -29.59
C LEU A 99 -8.25 -6.43 -29.76
N ASN A 100 -7.28 -7.03 -30.45
CA ASN A 100 -7.21 -8.49 -30.59
C ASN A 100 -6.49 -9.09 -29.36
N PRO A 101 -7.12 -9.97 -28.57
CA PRO A 101 -6.47 -10.60 -27.41
C PRO A 101 -5.16 -11.34 -27.73
N SER A 102 -4.98 -11.82 -28.96
CA SER A 102 -3.74 -12.50 -29.38
C SER A 102 -2.53 -11.57 -29.53
N SER A 103 -2.73 -10.26 -29.54
CA SER A 103 -1.64 -9.28 -29.58
C SER A 103 -1.06 -8.96 -28.19
N TRP A 104 -1.71 -9.39 -27.12
CA TRP A 104 -1.27 -9.13 -25.77
C TRP A 104 0.00 -9.92 -25.44
N ALA A 105 0.98 -9.24 -24.85
CA ALA A 105 2.26 -9.82 -24.46
C ALA A 105 2.66 -9.33 -23.05
N TRP A 106 3.53 -10.08 -22.38
CA TRP A 106 4.07 -9.66 -21.10
C TRP A 106 5.03 -8.49 -21.30
N ASP A 107 4.85 -7.43 -20.51
CA ASP A 107 5.70 -6.25 -20.54
C ASP A 107 7.15 -6.57 -20.10
N ASP A 108 8.12 -5.84 -20.70
CA ASP A 108 9.55 -5.95 -20.42
C ASP A 108 10.12 -4.79 -19.59
N ASP A 109 9.27 -3.94 -19.03
CA ASP A 109 9.67 -2.83 -18.17
C ASP A 109 10.33 -3.32 -16.87
N ASN A 110 11.07 -2.42 -16.25
CA ASN A 110 11.74 -2.73 -14.99
C ASN A 110 10.73 -2.94 -13.84
N PHE A 111 11.12 -3.77 -12.86
CA PHE A 111 10.30 -4.15 -11.72
C PHE A 111 9.67 -2.97 -10.96
N GLN A 112 10.35 -1.81 -10.84
CA GLN A 112 9.83 -0.66 -10.12
C GLN A 112 8.71 0.05 -10.90
N THR A 113 8.84 0.18 -12.21
CA THR A 113 7.78 0.74 -13.06
C THR A 113 6.51 -0.07 -12.90
N ASN A 114 6.60 -1.38 -13.04
CA ASN A 114 5.47 -2.28 -12.98
C ASN A 114 4.84 -2.37 -11.57
N GLN A 115 5.63 -2.26 -10.50
CA GLN A 115 5.10 -2.39 -9.15
C GLN A 115 4.64 -1.06 -8.53
N PHE A 116 5.09 0.10 -9.01
CA PHE A 116 4.69 1.41 -8.48
C PHE A 116 4.02 2.31 -9.51
N GLY A 117 4.53 2.37 -10.74
CA GLY A 117 4.04 3.26 -11.76
C GLY A 117 2.59 2.95 -12.14
N HIS A 118 2.31 1.70 -12.50
CA HIS A 118 0.99 1.26 -12.92
C HIS A 118 -0.07 1.37 -11.80
N PRO A 119 0.14 0.88 -10.55
CA PRO A 119 -0.82 1.10 -9.47
C PRO A 119 -1.09 2.58 -9.17
N TYR A 120 -0.08 3.44 -9.28
CA TYR A 120 -0.24 4.87 -9.05
C TYR A 120 -1.09 5.53 -10.13
N HIS A 121 -0.85 5.20 -11.41
CA HIS A 121 -1.67 5.66 -12.53
C HIS A 121 -3.13 5.19 -12.39
N GLY A 122 -3.35 3.90 -12.12
CA GLY A 122 -4.67 3.33 -11.87
C GLY A 122 -5.42 3.98 -10.70
N SER A 123 -4.69 4.49 -9.70
CA SER A 123 -5.31 5.21 -8.58
C SER A 123 -5.97 6.53 -9.02
N TYR A 124 -5.48 7.15 -10.07
CA TYR A 124 -6.14 8.32 -10.66
C TYR A 124 -7.45 7.95 -11.34
N PHE A 125 -7.45 6.87 -12.16
CA PHE A 125 -8.67 6.37 -12.80
C PHE A 125 -9.78 6.09 -11.77
N PHE A 126 -9.46 5.36 -10.71
CA PHE A 126 -10.39 5.13 -9.61
C PHE A 126 -10.89 6.43 -8.96
N SER A 127 -9.98 7.38 -8.72
CA SER A 127 -10.27 8.63 -8.01
C SER A 127 -11.21 9.55 -8.78
N THR A 128 -11.25 9.49 -10.13
CA THR A 128 -12.14 10.32 -10.95
C THR A 128 -13.62 10.07 -10.65
N PHE A 129 -14.00 8.84 -10.38
CA PHE A 129 -15.38 8.52 -9.96
C PHE A 129 -15.55 8.71 -8.45
N ARG A 130 -14.57 8.27 -7.66
CA ARG A 130 -14.67 8.28 -6.19
C ARG A 130 -14.84 9.68 -5.60
N THR A 131 -14.17 10.68 -6.16
CA THR A 131 -14.25 12.08 -5.74
C THR A 131 -15.54 12.78 -6.20
N ASN A 132 -16.23 12.21 -7.19
CA ASN A 132 -17.48 12.71 -7.75
C ASN A 132 -18.73 11.99 -7.21
N GLY A 133 -18.66 11.44 -5.98
CA GLY A 133 -19.82 10.95 -5.24
C GLY A 133 -20.16 9.46 -5.46
N TYR A 134 -19.34 8.72 -6.20
CA TYR A 134 -19.53 7.30 -6.39
C TYR A 134 -19.00 6.51 -5.20
N SER A 135 -19.63 5.37 -4.89
CA SER A 135 -19.15 4.46 -3.85
C SER A 135 -17.88 3.73 -4.31
N PHE A 136 -17.20 3.06 -3.39
CA PHE A 136 -16.04 2.22 -3.70
C PHE A 136 -16.32 1.26 -4.87
N TRP A 137 -17.37 0.43 -4.75
CA TRP A 137 -17.74 -0.56 -5.77
C TRP A 137 -18.15 0.05 -7.11
N GLN A 138 -18.68 1.26 -7.10
CA GLN A 138 -19.05 1.99 -8.33
C GLN A 138 -17.86 2.69 -8.98
N SER A 139 -16.80 2.94 -8.23
CA SER A 139 -15.56 3.57 -8.73
C SER A 139 -14.55 2.54 -9.23
N ALA A 140 -14.59 1.31 -8.70
CA ALA A 140 -13.66 0.26 -9.09
C ALA A 140 -13.63 -0.03 -10.61
N PRO A 141 -14.78 -0.10 -11.33
CA PRO A 141 -14.78 -0.26 -12.78
C PRO A 141 -14.00 0.82 -13.54
N ALA A 142 -13.89 2.05 -13.01
CA ALA A 142 -13.14 3.11 -13.70
C ALA A 142 -11.64 2.80 -13.78
N ALA A 143 -11.07 2.15 -12.77
CA ALA A 143 -9.67 1.71 -12.82
C ALA A 143 -9.45 0.61 -13.87
N VAL A 144 -10.40 -0.31 -14.00
CA VAL A 144 -10.34 -1.40 -15.00
C VAL A 144 -10.50 -0.84 -16.43
N VAL A 145 -11.48 0.04 -16.62
CA VAL A 145 -11.73 0.66 -17.93
C VAL A 145 -10.57 1.58 -18.34
N GLY A 146 -10.08 2.41 -17.42
CA GLY A 146 -8.92 3.27 -17.67
C GLY A 146 -7.69 2.44 -18.03
N SER A 147 -7.37 1.43 -17.24
CA SER A 147 -6.26 0.52 -17.54
C SER A 147 -6.38 -0.10 -18.92
N TYR A 148 -7.57 -0.58 -19.30
CA TYR A 148 -7.82 -1.16 -20.62
C TYR A 148 -7.63 -0.14 -21.76
N ILE A 149 -8.12 1.10 -21.57
CA ILE A 149 -7.96 2.17 -22.57
C ILE A 149 -6.48 2.53 -22.72
N TRP A 150 -5.73 2.64 -21.62
CA TRP A 150 -4.31 2.95 -21.67
C TRP A 150 -3.54 1.90 -22.47
N GLU A 151 -3.69 0.62 -22.12
CA GLU A 151 -3.04 -0.50 -22.80
C GLU A 151 -3.39 -0.57 -24.31
N THR A 152 -4.64 -0.31 -24.65
CA THR A 152 -5.09 -0.49 -26.05
C THR A 152 -4.94 0.74 -26.91
N ALA A 153 -4.98 1.95 -26.36
CA ALA A 153 -5.10 3.18 -27.11
C ALA A 153 -4.12 4.30 -26.74
N ALA A 154 -3.27 4.15 -25.73
CA ALA A 154 -2.30 5.16 -25.33
C ALA A 154 -0.85 4.80 -25.64
N GLU A 155 -0.56 3.52 -25.88
CA GLU A 155 0.77 2.99 -26.16
C GLU A 155 0.82 2.24 -27.48
N ASN A 156 1.98 2.23 -28.15
CA ASN A 156 2.18 1.46 -29.39
C ASN A 156 2.79 0.08 -29.15
N GLN A 157 3.20 -0.19 -27.90
CA GLN A 157 3.65 -1.51 -27.47
C GLN A 157 2.45 -2.47 -27.35
N ALA A 158 2.72 -3.77 -27.38
CA ALA A 158 1.69 -4.76 -27.17
C ALA A 158 1.04 -4.57 -25.79
N PRO A 159 -0.31 -4.60 -25.70
CA PRO A 159 -0.97 -4.52 -24.38
C PRO A 159 -0.50 -5.60 -23.42
N ALA A 160 -0.26 -5.25 -22.17
CA ALA A 160 0.38 -6.14 -21.22
C ALA A 160 -0.60 -6.61 -20.12
N PRO A 161 -0.77 -7.96 -19.95
CA PRO A 161 -1.64 -8.50 -18.90
C PRO A 161 -1.21 -8.10 -17.48
N ASN A 162 0.10 -8.01 -17.23
CA ASN A 162 0.62 -7.58 -15.93
C ASN A 162 0.30 -6.11 -15.64
N ASP A 163 0.40 -5.24 -16.63
CA ASP A 163 0.13 -3.81 -16.46
C ASP A 163 -1.37 -3.56 -16.28
N PHE A 164 -2.18 -4.27 -17.06
CA PHE A 164 -3.63 -4.26 -16.88
C PHE A 164 -4.04 -4.68 -15.47
N ILE A 165 -3.46 -5.76 -14.91
CA ILE A 165 -3.76 -6.24 -13.55
C ILE A 165 -3.20 -5.27 -12.50
N ASN A 166 -1.95 -4.83 -12.63
CA ASN A 166 -1.30 -3.93 -11.69
C ASN A 166 -1.99 -2.58 -11.63
N THR A 167 -2.32 -1.99 -12.78
CA THR A 167 -3.05 -0.72 -12.88
C THR A 167 -4.47 -0.85 -12.33
N SER A 168 -5.20 -1.91 -12.69
CA SER A 168 -6.58 -2.11 -12.25
C SER A 168 -6.65 -2.39 -10.75
N PHE A 169 -6.08 -3.51 -10.28
CA PHE A 169 -6.21 -3.93 -8.89
C PHE A 169 -5.42 -3.02 -7.94
N GLY A 170 -4.16 -2.75 -8.26
CA GLY A 170 -3.32 -1.84 -7.48
C GLY A 170 -3.90 -0.43 -7.44
N GLY A 171 -4.44 0.04 -8.56
CA GLY A 171 -5.12 1.32 -8.66
C GLY A 171 -6.37 1.44 -7.79
N ILE A 172 -7.22 0.41 -7.73
CA ILE A 172 -8.38 0.38 -6.83
C ILE A 172 -7.95 0.47 -5.37
N VAL A 173 -6.97 -0.34 -4.96
CA VAL A 173 -6.47 -0.37 -3.58
C VAL A 173 -5.84 0.95 -3.19
N LEU A 174 -4.90 1.43 -3.99
CA LEU A 174 -4.19 2.69 -3.74
C LEU A 174 -5.11 3.91 -3.85
N GLY A 175 -6.04 3.89 -4.82
CA GLY A 175 -7.00 4.96 -5.03
C GLY A 175 -7.92 5.19 -3.83
N GLU A 176 -8.50 4.13 -3.26
CA GLU A 176 -9.36 4.28 -2.08
C GLU A 176 -8.54 4.68 -0.84
N MET A 177 -7.33 4.14 -0.67
CA MET A 177 -6.44 4.53 0.44
C MET A 177 -6.09 6.01 0.38
N THR A 178 -5.63 6.48 -0.77
CA THR A 178 -5.24 7.89 -0.96
C THR A 178 -6.44 8.83 -0.86
N TYR A 179 -7.60 8.43 -1.38
CA TYR A 179 -8.84 9.19 -1.24
C TYR A 179 -9.24 9.37 0.22
N ARG A 180 -9.25 8.29 1.02
CA ARG A 180 -9.59 8.38 2.45
C ARG A 180 -8.59 9.19 3.24
N LEU A 181 -7.31 8.96 3.02
CA LEU A 181 -6.24 9.67 3.72
C LEU A 181 -6.24 11.17 3.38
N SER A 182 -6.37 11.52 2.10
CA SER A 182 -6.51 12.91 1.64
C SER A 182 -7.70 13.60 2.32
N ASN A 183 -8.88 12.99 2.29
CA ASN A 183 -10.06 13.54 2.95
C ASN A 183 -9.88 13.66 4.47
N LYS A 184 -9.21 12.69 5.13
CA LYS A 184 -8.95 12.78 6.57
C LYS A 184 -8.06 13.95 6.92
N ILE A 185 -7.03 14.22 6.12
CA ILE A 185 -6.11 15.34 6.29
C ILE A 185 -6.81 16.67 6.02
N ILE A 186 -7.64 16.75 5.00
CA ILE A 186 -8.35 17.97 4.59
C ILE A 186 -9.50 18.30 5.55
N ASN A 187 -10.24 17.31 6.03
CA ASN A 187 -11.41 17.50 6.87
C ASN A 187 -11.04 17.87 8.32
N ASN A 188 -10.49 19.05 8.51
CA ASN A 188 -10.14 19.60 9.81
C ASN A 188 -10.63 21.06 9.94
N ARG A 189 -10.62 21.58 11.17
CA ARG A 189 -11.04 22.95 11.49
C ARG A 189 -9.90 23.96 11.47
N SER A 190 -8.72 23.61 10.97
CA SER A 190 -7.56 24.50 10.92
C SER A 190 -7.79 25.68 9.99
N ARG A 191 -7.12 26.78 10.29
CA ARG A 191 -7.14 28.05 9.53
C ARG A 191 -5.70 28.48 9.23
N GLY A 192 -5.55 29.47 8.37
CA GLY A 192 -4.26 30.05 8.01
C GLY A 192 -3.29 29.01 7.42
N PHE A 193 -2.03 29.08 7.80
CA PHE A 193 -0.97 28.21 7.28
C PHE A 193 -1.29 26.71 7.44
N LYS A 194 -1.82 26.29 8.59
CA LYS A 194 -2.21 24.89 8.82
C LYS A 194 -3.27 24.39 7.84
N ARG A 195 -4.19 25.28 7.45
CA ARG A 195 -5.20 24.95 6.43
C ARG A 195 -4.54 24.75 5.07
N GLN A 196 -3.65 25.65 4.65
CA GLN A 196 -2.93 25.53 3.39
C GLN A 196 -2.07 24.27 3.35
N ALA A 197 -1.37 23.98 4.42
CA ALA A 197 -0.58 22.74 4.54
C ALA A 197 -1.46 21.48 4.39
N SER A 198 -2.66 21.46 4.99
CA SER A 198 -3.61 20.35 4.83
C SER A 198 -4.10 20.20 3.40
N GLU A 199 -4.38 21.30 2.69
CA GLU A 199 -4.80 21.26 1.28
C GLU A 199 -3.67 20.74 0.38
N VAL A 200 -2.45 21.27 0.56
CA VAL A 200 -1.29 20.83 -0.21
C VAL A 200 -1.00 19.34 0.03
N LEU A 201 -1.01 18.89 1.28
CA LEU A 201 -0.82 17.48 1.61
C LEU A 201 -1.92 16.60 1.02
N GLY A 202 -3.18 17.07 1.10
CA GLY A 202 -4.30 16.35 0.49
C GLY A 202 -4.18 16.23 -1.02
N LEU A 203 -3.73 17.28 -1.72
CA LEU A 203 -3.44 17.29 -3.16
C LEU A 203 -2.30 16.33 -3.50
N LEU A 204 -1.21 16.33 -2.74
CA LEU A 204 -0.07 15.46 -2.99
C LEU A 204 -0.40 13.98 -2.78
N ILE A 205 -1.28 13.67 -1.82
CA ILE A 205 -1.71 12.30 -1.53
C ILE A 205 -2.72 11.80 -2.57
N ASN A 206 -3.70 12.63 -2.95
CA ASN A 206 -4.65 12.31 -4.00
C ASN A 206 -4.85 13.55 -4.90
N PRO A 207 -4.09 13.63 -6.01
CA PRO A 207 -4.14 14.79 -6.91
C PRO A 207 -5.52 15.06 -7.48
N VAL A 208 -6.27 14.04 -7.86
CA VAL A 208 -7.63 14.19 -8.40
C VAL A 208 -8.55 14.84 -7.37
N ASN A 209 -8.51 14.38 -6.10
CA ASN A 209 -9.28 14.99 -5.01
C ASN A 209 -8.88 16.43 -4.76
N GLY A 210 -7.57 16.73 -4.76
CA GLY A 210 -7.07 18.09 -4.55
C GLY A 210 -7.44 19.04 -5.69
N LEU A 211 -7.31 18.61 -6.95
CA LEU A 211 -7.72 19.39 -8.12
C LEU A 211 -9.22 19.67 -8.12
N ASN A 212 -10.04 18.67 -7.77
CA ASN A 212 -11.48 18.84 -7.64
C ASN A 212 -11.85 19.91 -6.59
N ARG A 213 -11.09 19.97 -5.51
CA ARG A 213 -11.29 21.02 -4.49
C ARG A 213 -10.95 22.43 -5.00
N ILE A 214 -9.90 22.54 -5.84
CA ILE A 214 -9.55 23.81 -6.50
C ILE A 214 -10.67 24.22 -7.45
N ILE A 215 -11.08 23.34 -8.36
CA ILE A 215 -12.13 23.59 -9.36
C ILE A 215 -13.47 23.96 -8.71
N ASP A 216 -13.81 23.29 -7.61
CA ASP A 216 -15.03 23.56 -6.84
C ASP A 216 -14.95 24.83 -5.97
N GLY A 217 -13.84 25.55 -5.98
CA GLY A 217 -13.63 26.71 -5.10
C GLY A 217 -13.66 26.35 -3.61
N LYS A 218 -13.31 25.11 -3.24
CA LYS A 218 -13.27 24.61 -1.85
C LYS A 218 -11.89 24.73 -1.22
N TRP A 219 -10.87 25.07 -2.00
CA TRP A 219 -9.50 25.25 -1.50
C TRP A 219 -9.44 26.31 -0.40
N GLY A 220 -8.78 25.99 0.68
CA GLY A 220 -8.62 26.90 1.83
C GLY A 220 -9.87 27.06 2.70
N LYS A 221 -11.04 26.57 2.29
CA LYS A 221 -12.27 26.68 3.09
C LYS A 221 -12.25 25.70 4.25
N VAL A 222 -12.58 26.18 5.44
CA VAL A 222 -12.75 25.33 6.63
C VAL A 222 -13.95 24.42 6.43
N MET A 223 -13.73 23.14 6.56
CA MET A 223 -14.80 22.15 6.52
C MET A 223 -15.45 22.07 7.90
N ASN A 224 -16.70 22.50 8.01
CA ASN A 224 -17.53 22.11 9.14
C ASN A 224 -17.80 20.61 9.03
N ASN A 225 -17.93 19.91 10.17
CA ASN A 225 -18.24 18.48 10.20
C ASN A 225 -19.39 18.18 9.23
N ALA A 226 -19.05 17.80 7.99
CA ALA A 226 -20.04 17.47 6.98
C ALA A 226 -20.81 16.24 7.45
N PRO A 227 -22.10 16.10 7.10
CA PRO A 227 -22.80 14.83 7.26
C PRO A 227 -21.98 13.73 6.56
N GLY A 228 -21.56 12.70 7.31
CA GLY A 228 -20.64 11.68 6.82
C GLY A 228 -19.16 11.87 7.24
N TYR A 229 -18.89 12.73 8.22
CA TYR A 229 -17.57 12.85 8.83
C TYR A 229 -17.06 11.46 9.24
N ASP A 230 -15.94 11.07 8.64
CA ASP A 230 -15.26 9.83 8.99
C ASP A 230 -14.53 10.00 10.33
N SER A 231 -15.12 9.43 11.38
CA SER A 231 -14.57 9.47 12.74
C SER A 231 -13.41 8.48 12.95
N SER A 232 -13.01 7.73 11.90
CA SER A 232 -11.90 6.80 12.00
C SER A 232 -10.63 7.51 12.46
N ARG A 233 -9.96 6.92 13.43
CA ARG A 233 -8.67 7.43 13.91
C ARG A 233 -7.56 6.99 12.97
N VAL A 234 -6.60 7.87 12.77
CA VAL A 234 -5.34 7.52 12.12
C VAL A 234 -4.27 7.47 13.18
N SER A 235 -3.60 6.35 13.31
CA SER A 235 -2.39 6.21 14.12
C SER A 235 -1.18 5.99 13.22
N ALA A 236 -0.06 6.57 13.61
CA ALA A 236 1.20 6.39 12.91
C ALA A 236 2.34 6.17 13.89
N GLU A 237 3.23 5.26 13.51
CA GLU A 237 4.48 4.97 14.18
C GLU A 237 5.63 5.26 13.20
N PHE A 238 6.65 5.93 13.69
CA PHE A 238 7.84 6.30 12.94
C PHE A 238 9.06 5.77 13.67
N ASP A 239 9.74 4.83 13.05
CA ASP A 239 10.99 4.28 13.54
C ASP A 239 12.16 4.90 12.79
N LEU A 240 13.21 5.24 13.53
CA LEU A 240 14.51 5.57 12.98
C LEU A 240 15.57 4.79 13.78
N GLY A 241 16.45 4.11 13.07
CA GLY A 241 17.39 3.22 13.73
C GLY A 241 18.52 2.76 12.83
N ILE A 242 19.23 1.80 13.36
CA ILE A 242 20.30 1.08 12.68
C ILE A 242 19.91 -0.38 12.52
N ARG A 243 20.39 -0.98 11.41
CA ARG A 243 20.25 -2.40 11.17
C ARG A 243 21.59 -3.02 10.83
N SER A 244 21.72 -4.29 11.19
CA SER A 244 22.71 -5.20 10.65
C SER A 244 22.00 -6.25 9.83
N PHE A 245 22.47 -6.57 8.63
CA PHE A 245 21.90 -7.57 7.75
C PHE A 245 22.98 -8.35 7.02
N ASN A 246 22.65 -9.55 6.56
CA ASN A 246 23.54 -10.37 5.76
C ASN A 246 22.76 -11.04 4.62
N VAL A 247 23.45 -11.37 3.55
CA VAL A 247 22.88 -12.09 2.40
C VAL A 247 23.41 -13.51 2.42
N ASN A 248 22.50 -14.49 2.38
CA ASN A 248 22.83 -15.93 2.35
C ASN A 248 23.69 -16.42 3.53
N SER A 249 23.61 -15.73 4.67
CA SER A 249 24.29 -16.13 5.92
C SER A 249 23.32 -16.13 7.09
N SER A 250 23.53 -17.00 8.05
CA SER A 250 22.66 -17.11 9.23
C SER A 250 22.96 -16.08 10.32
N ASN A 251 24.11 -15.43 10.29
CA ASN A 251 24.53 -14.53 11.37
C ASN A 251 24.76 -13.10 10.86
N PRO A 252 23.78 -12.18 11.03
CA PRO A 252 23.91 -10.80 10.61
C PRO A 252 24.96 -10.01 11.41
N LEU A 253 25.34 -10.46 12.60
CA LEU A 253 26.31 -9.75 13.45
C LEU A 253 27.76 -10.11 13.14
N LYS A 254 28.03 -11.26 12.56
CA LYS A 254 29.42 -11.78 12.36
C LYS A 254 29.93 -11.39 11.00
N ASN A 255 29.54 -10.90 10.09
CA ASN A 255 30.02 -10.42 8.77
C ASN A 255 28.90 -9.66 8.05
N GLY A 256 28.02 -9.01 8.83
CA GLY A 256 26.89 -8.30 8.31
C GLY A 256 27.27 -6.89 7.82
N HIS A 257 26.47 -6.41 6.90
CA HIS A 257 26.49 -5.00 6.50
C HIS A 257 25.68 -4.18 7.50
N TYR A 258 26.13 -2.96 7.76
CA TYR A 258 25.43 -2.04 8.65
C TYR A 258 24.82 -0.89 7.85
N GLY A 259 23.62 -0.50 8.22
CA GLY A 259 22.96 0.63 7.59
C GLY A 259 21.93 1.28 8.51
N TRP A 260 21.52 2.49 8.16
CA TRP A 260 20.38 3.13 8.79
C TRP A 260 19.07 2.56 8.20
N TYR A 261 18.00 2.62 8.97
CA TYR A 261 16.66 2.38 8.45
C TYR A 261 15.64 3.32 9.07
N GLY A 262 14.62 3.61 8.32
CA GLY A 262 13.41 4.28 8.75
C GLY A 262 12.20 3.40 8.45
N HIS A 263 11.21 3.40 9.34
CA HIS A 263 10.02 2.58 9.19
C HIS A 263 8.79 3.40 9.55
N ILE A 264 7.77 3.34 8.72
CA ILE A 264 6.48 4.00 8.93
C ILE A 264 5.41 2.93 8.95
N LYS A 265 4.71 2.82 10.09
CA LYS A 265 3.50 2.01 10.21
C LYS A 265 2.33 2.97 10.39
N MET A 266 1.34 2.91 9.53
CA MET A 266 0.14 3.73 9.60
C MET A 266 -1.09 2.84 9.62
N GLN A 267 -2.01 3.15 10.51
CA GLN A 267 -3.32 2.52 10.58
C GLN A 267 -4.41 3.59 10.52
N TYR A 268 -5.39 3.37 9.66
CA TYR A 268 -6.61 4.13 9.54
C TYR A 268 -7.77 3.26 9.99
N GLY A 269 -8.57 3.74 10.94
CA GLY A 269 -9.66 2.94 11.53
C GLY A 269 -9.18 1.75 12.35
N THR A 270 -10.10 0.89 12.65
CA THR A 270 -9.86 -0.38 13.36
C THR A 270 -10.70 -1.48 12.72
N PRO A 271 -10.21 -2.72 12.68
CA PRO A 271 -10.96 -3.82 12.08
C PRO A 271 -12.34 -4.05 12.73
N TYR A 272 -12.52 -3.63 13.98
CA TYR A 272 -13.76 -3.85 14.74
C TYR A 272 -14.83 -2.77 14.54
N GLN A 273 -14.51 -1.65 13.87
CA GLN A 273 -15.46 -0.59 13.53
C GLN A 273 -15.88 -0.70 12.07
N ASP A 274 -17.20 -0.69 11.84
CA ASP A 274 -17.81 -0.61 10.50
C ASP A 274 -17.22 -1.59 9.46
N PHE A 275 -16.90 -2.80 9.90
CA PHE A 275 -16.23 -3.84 9.11
C PHE A 275 -17.03 -4.31 7.88
N LYS A 276 -18.25 -3.84 7.67
CA LYS A 276 -19.07 -4.16 6.48
C LYS A 276 -18.75 -3.29 5.27
N ARG A 277 -18.17 -2.10 5.48
CA ARG A 277 -17.84 -1.20 4.38
C ARG A 277 -16.37 -1.34 3.97
N PRO A 278 -16.08 -1.23 2.66
CA PRO A 278 -14.70 -1.34 2.19
C PRO A 278 -13.80 -0.24 2.77
N PHE A 279 -12.56 -0.61 3.06
CA PHE A 279 -11.47 0.28 3.48
C PHE A 279 -11.75 1.12 4.73
N THR A 280 -12.62 0.64 5.62
CA THR A 280 -12.80 1.23 6.95
C THR A 280 -11.66 0.90 7.89
N HIS A 281 -10.88 -0.12 7.58
CA HIS A 281 -9.60 -0.42 8.18
C HIS A 281 -8.52 -0.53 7.09
N ILE A 282 -7.50 0.33 7.19
CA ILE A 282 -6.35 0.34 6.30
C ILE A 282 -5.10 0.23 7.17
N ALA A 283 -4.14 -0.58 6.75
CA ALA A 283 -2.80 -0.63 7.31
C ALA A 283 -1.78 -0.43 6.20
N ILE A 284 -0.82 0.45 6.44
CA ILE A 284 0.30 0.72 5.53
C ILE A 284 1.58 0.55 6.34
N ASN A 285 2.51 -0.17 5.76
CA ASN A 285 3.83 -0.43 6.31
C ASN A 285 4.87 -0.11 5.24
N ALA A 286 5.75 0.85 5.50
CA ALA A 286 6.78 1.27 4.56
C ALA A 286 8.13 1.36 5.25
N GLU A 287 9.11 0.66 4.71
CA GLU A 287 10.48 0.62 5.20
C GLU A 287 11.44 1.20 4.18
N PHE A 288 12.31 2.05 4.66
CA PHE A 288 13.34 2.73 3.90
C PHE A 288 14.68 2.55 4.59
N GLY A 289 15.73 2.47 3.82
CA GLY A 289 17.03 2.43 4.45
C GLY A 289 18.17 2.15 3.49
N GLN A 290 19.34 2.12 4.04
CA GLN A 290 20.54 1.74 3.31
C GLN A 290 20.54 0.24 3.12
N ASP A 291 20.54 -0.15 1.86
CA ASP A 291 20.61 -1.53 1.38
C ASP A 291 21.33 -1.50 0.03
N ASP A 292 22.08 -2.53 -0.29
CA ASP A 292 22.90 -2.56 -1.51
C ASP A 292 22.08 -2.47 -2.80
N SER A 293 20.83 -2.90 -2.74
CA SER A 293 19.95 -2.98 -3.93
C SER A 293 18.90 -1.87 -4.02
N SER A 294 18.43 -1.33 -2.89
CA SER A 294 17.30 -0.39 -2.86
C SER A 294 17.24 0.45 -1.60
N LYS A 295 16.74 1.69 -1.73
CA LYS A 295 16.42 2.55 -0.58
C LYS A 295 14.99 2.33 -0.05
N VAL A 296 14.08 1.80 -0.86
CA VAL A 296 12.75 1.37 -0.46
C VAL A 296 12.79 -0.14 -0.33
N ASN A 297 12.73 -0.64 0.88
CA ASN A 297 12.97 -2.05 1.16
C ASN A 297 11.68 -2.86 1.28
N VAL A 298 10.66 -2.30 1.92
CA VAL A 298 9.35 -2.95 2.08
C VAL A 298 8.25 -1.91 1.92
N VAL A 299 7.21 -2.27 1.19
CA VAL A 299 5.92 -1.57 1.22
C VAL A 299 4.84 -2.64 1.29
N SER A 300 4.00 -2.59 2.32
CA SER A 300 2.82 -3.44 2.42
C SER A 300 1.61 -2.55 2.66
N ALA A 301 0.55 -2.82 1.92
CA ALA A 301 -0.72 -2.14 2.07
C ALA A 301 -1.84 -3.17 2.24
N TYR A 302 -2.71 -2.92 3.20
CA TYR A 302 -3.87 -3.74 3.55
C TYR A 302 -5.11 -2.84 3.56
N GLY A 303 -6.18 -3.27 2.90
CA GLY A 303 -7.49 -2.63 2.95
C GLY A 303 -8.59 -3.65 3.20
N SER A 304 -9.39 -3.45 4.25
CA SER A 304 -10.55 -4.30 4.51
C SER A 304 -11.62 -4.12 3.44
N LEU A 305 -12.20 -5.19 2.92
CA LEU A 305 -13.31 -5.16 1.96
C LEU A 305 -14.67 -5.35 2.65
N THR A 306 -14.78 -6.38 3.46
CA THR A 306 -15.97 -6.67 4.27
C THR A 306 -15.59 -7.63 5.40
N GLY A 307 -16.45 -7.77 6.42
CA GLY A 307 -16.14 -8.64 7.54
C GLY A 307 -17.37 -9.23 8.22
N TRP A 308 -17.14 -10.21 9.10
CA TRP A 308 -18.14 -10.96 9.85
C TRP A 308 -17.66 -11.19 11.28
N LYS A 309 -18.52 -10.87 12.26
CA LYS A 309 -18.25 -11.19 13.67
C LYS A 309 -18.40 -12.69 13.90
N ILE A 310 -17.45 -13.25 14.62
CA ILE A 310 -17.52 -14.63 15.12
C ILE A 310 -17.66 -14.52 16.65
N TYR A 311 -18.85 -14.89 17.15
CA TYR A 311 -19.17 -14.72 18.57
C TYR A 311 -18.54 -15.81 19.41
N THR A 312 -17.76 -15.41 20.40
CA THR A 312 -17.29 -16.23 21.50
C THR A 312 -17.36 -15.43 22.80
N GLU A 313 -17.52 -16.07 23.94
CA GLU A 313 -17.78 -15.36 25.22
C GLU A 313 -16.59 -14.55 25.71
N LYS A 314 -15.35 -15.02 25.49
CA LYS A 314 -14.15 -14.44 26.10
C LYS A 314 -13.19 -13.79 25.10
N ILE A 315 -13.34 -14.05 23.82
CA ILE A 315 -12.43 -13.61 22.77
C ILE A 315 -13.25 -12.87 21.71
N LYS A 316 -12.81 -11.69 21.32
CA LYS A 316 -13.42 -10.96 20.20
C LYS A 316 -12.81 -11.47 18.91
N ASN A 317 -13.59 -12.19 18.13
CA ASN A 317 -13.17 -12.69 16.83
C ASN A 317 -13.88 -11.96 15.70
N LEU A 318 -13.14 -11.71 14.63
CA LEU A 318 -13.65 -11.03 13.44
C LEU A 318 -12.97 -11.60 12.19
N ALA A 319 -13.76 -12.16 11.27
CA ALA A 319 -13.27 -12.53 9.95
C ALA A 319 -13.37 -11.33 9.02
N ILE A 320 -12.32 -11.02 8.26
CA ILE A 320 -12.27 -9.91 7.30
C ILE A 320 -11.67 -10.37 5.98
N LEU A 321 -12.40 -10.13 4.89
CA LEU A 321 -11.86 -10.19 3.55
C LEU A 321 -11.08 -8.90 3.27
N SER A 322 -9.85 -9.01 2.77
CA SER A 322 -8.98 -7.87 2.49
C SER A 322 -8.38 -7.92 1.10
N ALA A 323 -8.12 -6.74 0.52
CA ALA A 323 -7.23 -6.56 -0.60
C ALA A 323 -5.85 -6.13 -0.07
N ASN A 324 -4.79 -6.72 -0.61
CA ASN A 324 -3.44 -6.51 -0.12
C ASN A 324 -2.48 -6.29 -1.28
N TYR A 325 -1.46 -5.48 -1.01
CA TYR A 325 -0.33 -5.24 -1.87
C TYR A 325 0.94 -5.41 -1.04
N ASP A 326 1.88 -6.21 -1.53
CA ASP A 326 3.17 -6.45 -0.92
C ASP A 326 4.29 -6.15 -1.92
N TYR A 327 5.29 -5.39 -1.48
CA TYR A 327 6.52 -5.10 -2.19
C TYR A 327 7.69 -5.30 -1.23
N ILE A 328 8.68 -6.08 -1.67
CA ILE A 328 9.93 -6.32 -0.97
C ILE A 328 11.06 -6.11 -1.98
N ARG A 329 12.10 -5.35 -1.58
CA ARG A 329 13.34 -5.26 -2.32
C ARG A 329 14.49 -5.05 -1.35
N ASN A 330 15.31 -6.05 -1.20
CA ASN A 330 16.48 -6.05 -0.34
C ASN A 330 17.72 -6.54 -1.12
N ALA A 331 18.87 -6.59 -0.49
CA ALA A 331 20.11 -7.02 -1.12
C ALA A 331 20.08 -8.48 -1.61
N ALA A 332 19.19 -9.31 -1.09
CA ALA A 332 19.09 -10.72 -1.47
C ALA A 332 18.15 -10.96 -2.65
N PHE A 333 16.98 -10.33 -2.66
CA PHE A 333 15.95 -10.50 -3.68
C PHE A 333 14.91 -9.38 -3.69
N PHE A 334 14.05 -9.42 -4.68
CA PHE A 334 12.85 -8.58 -4.75
C PHE A 334 11.59 -9.43 -4.95
N TYR A 335 10.44 -8.88 -4.56
CA TYR A 335 9.14 -9.52 -4.68
C TYR A 335 8.05 -8.45 -4.69
N GLY A 336 7.08 -8.58 -5.57
CA GLY A 336 5.88 -7.76 -5.59
C GLY A 336 4.65 -8.63 -5.79
N ALA A 337 3.55 -8.38 -5.04
CA ALA A 337 2.35 -9.19 -5.18
C ALA A 337 1.09 -8.43 -4.82
N GLN A 338 0.00 -8.83 -5.46
CA GLN A 338 -1.36 -8.41 -5.17
C GLN A 338 -2.18 -9.64 -4.77
N SER A 339 -2.86 -9.56 -3.63
CA SER A 339 -3.59 -10.70 -3.09
C SER A 339 -4.92 -10.29 -2.44
N VAL A 340 -5.84 -11.24 -2.40
CA VAL A 340 -7.08 -11.15 -1.62
C VAL A 340 -7.01 -12.22 -0.54
N LYS A 341 -7.15 -11.82 0.74
CA LYS A 341 -7.01 -12.75 1.86
C LYS A 341 -8.24 -12.70 2.77
N MET A 342 -8.63 -13.86 3.28
CA MET A 342 -9.51 -13.96 4.43
C MET A 342 -8.64 -13.94 5.68
N ASN A 343 -8.93 -13.01 6.61
CA ASN A 343 -8.18 -12.84 7.84
C ASN A 343 -9.08 -13.06 9.04
N LEU A 344 -8.60 -13.79 10.03
CA LEU A 344 -9.24 -13.95 11.35
C LEU A 344 -8.47 -13.12 12.36
N TYR A 345 -9.07 -12.06 12.84
CA TYR A 345 -8.56 -11.24 13.95
C TYR A 345 -9.15 -11.73 15.26
N SER A 346 -8.31 -11.88 16.27
CA SER A 346 -8.75 -12.27 17.60
C SER A 346 -8.09 -11.37 18.67
N GLU A 347 -8.89 -10.91 19.61
CA GLU A 347 -8.44 -10.06 20.72
C GLU A 347 -8.91 -10.67 22.05
N ALA A 348 -7.98 -10.89 22.96
CA ALA A 348 -8.24 -11.40 24.31
C ALA A 348 -7.58 -10.51 25.36
N VAL A 349 -8.29 -10.26 26.46
CA VAL A 349 -7.77 -9.61 27.65
C VAL A 349 -7.60 -10.67 28.71
N LEU A 350 -6.36 -11.13 28.90
CA LEU A 350 -6.05 -12.19 29.87
C LEU A 350 -6.05 -11.70 31.32
N SER A 351 -5.65 -10.44 31.54
CA SER A 351 -5.70 -9.76 32.82
C SER A 351 -5.75 -8.24 32.64
N LYS A 352 -5.90 -7.48 33.72
CA LYS A 352 -5.83 -6.01 33.71
C LYS A 352 -4.53 -5.47 33.07
N LYS A 353 -3.45 -6.28 33.09
CA LYS A 353 -2.12 -5.90 32.62
C LYS A 353 -1.72 -6.58 31.31
N ILE A 354 -2.40 -7.65 30.88
CA ILE A 354 -1.98 -8.46 29.73
C ILE A 354 -3.10 -8.51 28.69
N LYS A 355 -2.75 -8.05 27.50
CA LYS A 355 -3.60 -8.11 26.32
C LYS A 355 -2.89 -8.90 25.22
N VAL A 356 -3.66 -9.72 24.51
CA VAL A 356 -3.15 -10.53 23.41
C VAL A 356 -4.03 -10.26 22.19
N ASN A 357 -3.39 -10.06 21.05
CA ASN A 357 -4.05 -9.94 19.76
C ASN A 357 -3.37 -10.90 18.78
N THR A 358 -4.16 -11.53 17.94
CA THR A 358 -3.66 -12.38 16.86
C THR A 358 -4.39 -12.07 15.56
N ALA A 359 -3.72 -12.30 14.45
CA ALA A 359 -4.35 -12.32 13.14
C ALA A 359 -3.78 -13.48 12.33
N LEU A 360 -4.66 -14.23 11.69
CA LEU A 360 -4.32 -15.29 10.73
C LEU A 360 -4.98 -14.96 9.41
N GLY A 361 -4.24 -15.03 8.32
CA GLY A 361 -4.76 -14.70 7.00
C GLY A 361 -4.30 -15.70 5.96
N ALA A 362 -5.17 -16.00 4.99
CA ALA A 362 -4.86 -16.87 3.85
C ALA A 362 -5.71 -16.48 2.64
N GLY A 363 -5.17 -16.67 1.44
CA GLY A 363 -5.92 -16.42 0.21
C GLY A 363 -5.08 -16.40 -1.06
N PRO A 364 -5.74 -16.28 -2.21
CA PRO A 364 -5.07 -16.27 -3.50
C PRO A 364 -4.20 -15.03 -3.70
N VAL A 365 -3.04 -15.25 -4.30
CA VAL A 365 -2.24 -14.22 -4.95
C VAL A 365 -2.74 -14.10 -6.39
N ILE A 366 -3.18 -12.90 -6.77
CA ILE A 366 -3.74 -12.64 -8.11
C ILE A 366 -2.59 -12.65 -9.11
N LEU A 367 -1.56 -11.86 -8.82
CA LEU A 367 -0.34 -11.79 -9.58
C LEU A 367 0.82 -11.42 -8.67
N ALA A 368 1.92 -12.13 -8.79
CA ALA A 368 3.18 -11.80 -8.15
C ALA A 368 4.29 -11.68 -9.18
N ALA A 369 5.26 -10.81 -8.92
CA ALA A 369 6.50 -10.67 -9.66
C ALA A 369 7.65 -11.22 -8.80
N VAL A 370 8.42 -12.18 -9.34
CA VAL A 370 9.53 -12.86 -8.68
C VAL A 370 10.79 -12.82 -9.53
N PRO A 371 12.00 -12.71 -8.93
CA PRO A 371 13.23 -12.62 -9.70
C PRO A 371 13.49 -13.88 -10.51
N ASP A 372 13.87 -13.71 -11.77
CA ASP A 372 14.41 -14.78 -12.62
C ASP A 372 15.84 -14.43 -13.03
N PRO A 373 16.87 -15.03 -12.42
CA PRO A 373 18.27 -14.77 -12.74
C PRO A 373 18.72 -15.34 -14.08
N TYR A 374 17.89 -16.20 -14.71
CA TYR A 374 18.16 -16.84 -15.99
C TYR A 374 17.46 -16.16 -17.17
N LEU A 375 16.59 -15.19 -16.88
CA LEU A 375 15.93 -14.40 -17.90
C LEU A 375 16.87 -13.25 -18.32
N HIS A 376 17.18 -13.17 -19.60
CA HIS A 376 18.00 -12.12 -20.21
C HIS A 376 17.19 -11.37 -21.28
N ASP A 377 16.09 -10.78 -20.85
CA ASP A 377 15.19 -10.06 -21.74
C ASP A 377 15.21 -8.56 -21.43
N ASN A 378 15.85 -7.75 -22.28
CA ASN A 378 15.97 -6.30 -22.18
C ASN A 378 16.20 -5.77 -20.76
N ASN A 379 15.15 -5.23 -20.11
CA ASN A 379 15.17 -4.68 -18.76
C ASN A 379 14.50 -5.59 -17.72
N ARG A 380 13.88 -6.69 -18.16
CA ARG A 380 13.16 -7.61 -17.28
C ARG A 380 14.08 -8.76 -16.82
N ASN A 381 14.15 -8.92 -15.51
CA ASN A 381 14.87 -10.02 -14.83
C ASN A 381 13.95 -10.71 -13.82
N TYR A 382 12.67 -10.82 -14.13
CA TYR A 382 11.64 -11.36 -13.25
C TYR A 382 10.49 -11.94 -14.06
N ASP A 383 9.77 -12.86 -13.46
CA ASP A 383 8.59 -13.52 -14.01
C ASP A 383 7.37 -13.26 -13.17
N TYR A 384 6.21 -13.46 -13.77
CA TYR A 384 4.92 -13.32 -13.11
C TYR A 384 4.25 -14.67 -12.88
N GLY A 385 3.53 -14.78 -11.77
CA GLY A 385 2.69 -15.96 -11.50
C GLY A 385 1.62 -15.71 -10.46
N PRO A 386 0.48 -16.44 -10.56
CA PRO A 386 -0.50 -16.54 -9.50
C PRO A 386 0.01 -17.48 -8.39
N GLY A 387 -0.67 -17.46 -7.25
CA GLY A 387 -0.29 -18.33 -6.15
C GLY A 387 -1.25 -18.27 -4.96
N PHE A 388 -0.72 -18.63 -3.80
CA PHE A 388 -1.44 -18.62 -2.54
C PHE A 388 -0.57 -18.04 -1.43
N ALA A 389 -1.10 -17.11 -0.66
CA ALA A 389 -0.40 -16.47 0.44
C ALA A 389 -1.04 -16.77 1.79
N VAL A 390 -0.19 -16.88 2.81
CA VAL A 390 -0.57 -17.02 4.20
C VAL A 390 0.10 -15.94 5.04
N SER A 391 -0.53 -15.55 6.12
CA SER A 391 0.04 -14.61 7.10
C SER A 391 -0.41 -14.96 8.51
N GLY A 392 0.45 -14.68 9.49
CA GLY A 392 0.14 -14.84 10.90
C GLY A 392 0.79 -13.75 11.72
N SER A 393 0.09 -13.22 12.72
CA SER A 393 0.69 -12.31 13.68
C SER A 393 0.16 -12.59 15.09
N ALA A 394 1.03 -12.34 16.07
CA ALA A 394 0.69 -12.39 17.48
C ALA A 394 1.33 -11.20 18.19
N GLY A 395 0.54 -10.46 18.94
CA GLY A 395 0.98 -9.33 19.76
C GLY A 395 0.63 -9.55 21.23
N ILE A 396 1.57 -9.25 22.12
CA ILE A 396 1.37 -9.29 23.57
C ILE A 396 1.77 -7.92 24.14
N GLY A 397 0.84 -7.27 24.81
CA GLY A 397 1.08 -6.02 25.53
C GLY A 397 1.02 -6.24 27.03
N ILE A 398 2.07 -5.79 27.76
CA ILE A 398 2.19 -5.92 29.22
C ILE A 398 2.23 -4.52 29.81
N SER A 399 1.26 -4.21 30.67
CA SER A 399 1.15 -2.94 31.44
C SER A 399 1.28 -1.67 30.59
N ASN A 400 0.95 -1.73 29.30
CA ASN A 400 1.11 -0.66 28.31
C ASN A 400 2.55 -0.13 28.12
N ASN A 401 3.56 -0.82 28.65
CA ASN A 401 4.95 -0.40 28.59
C ASN A 401 5.84 -1.34 27.77
N ILE A 402 5.50 -2.62 27.74
CA ILE A 402 6.27 -3.64 27.02
C ILE A 402 5.34 -4.27 25.98
N PHE A 403 5.82 -4.37 24.75
CA PHE A 403 5.09 -4.97 23.65
C PHE A 403 6.00 -5.96 22.93
N TYR A 404 5.50 -7.15 22.71
CA TYR A 404 6.14 -8.14 21.87
C TYR A 404 5.23 -8.43 20.67
N ASN A 405 5.78 -8.40 19.48
CA ASN A 405 5.07 -8.70 18.24
C ASN A 405 5.83 -9.75 17.44
N PHE A 406 5.13 -10.79 17.06
CA PHE A 406 5.59 -11.77 16.09
C PHE A 406 4.77 -11.60 14.79
N ASN A 407 5.43 -11.61 13.64
CA ASN A 407 4.75 -11.60 12.35
C ASN A 407 5.37 -12.65 11.44
N TYR A 408 4.52 -13.35 10.72
CA TYR A 408 4.88 -14.30 9.67
C TYR A 408 4.07 -13.96 8.41
N ARG A 409 4.70 -14.02 7.26
CA ARG A 409 4.05 -14.03 5.96
C ARG A 409 4.81 -14.96 5.04
N GLY A 410 4.06 -15.70 4.23
CA GLY A 410 4.64 -16.62 3.26
C GLY A 410 3.66 -16.89 2.14
N GLY A 411 4.14 -17.53 1.11
CA GLY A 411 3.34 -17.90 -0.03
C GLY A 411 4.08 -18.82 -0.97
N TRP A 412 3.30 -19.45 -1.80
CA TRP A 412 3.75 -20.26 -2.93
C TRP A 412 3.14 -19.68 -4.20
N LEU A 413 3.90 -19.69 -5.28
CA LEU A 413 3.44 -19.28 -6.59
C LEU A 413 4.11 -20.09 -7.69
N GLU A 414 3.49 -20.13 -8.85
CA GLU A 414 4.01 -20.74 -10.05
C GLU A 414 4.02 -19.74 -11.19
N THR A 415 5.12 -19.64 -11.91
CA THR A 415 5.27 -18.68 -13.00
C THR A 415 4.46 -19.11 -14.23
N ILE A 416 3.86 -18.12 -14.90
CA ILE A 416 3.06 -18.32 -16.12
C ILE A 416 3.70 -17.66 -17.34
N ASN A 417 4.87 -17.04 -17.15
CA ASN A 417 5.69 -16.48 -18.22
C ASN A 417 7.16 -16.69 -17.88
N GLY A 418 8.06 -16.42 -18.86
CA GLY A 418 9.50 -16.61 -18.70
C GLY A 418 9.90 -18.05 -18.51
N ASN A 419 10.81 -18.33 -17.57
CA ASN A 419 11.26 -19.68 -17.29
C ASN A 419 10.28 -20.45 -16.40
N PRO A 420 9.87 -21.68 -16.77
CA PRO A 420 9.00 -22.50 -15.94
C PRO A 420 9.61 -22.74 -14.56
N SER A 421 9.00 -22.17 -13.53
CA SER A 421 9.51 -22.18 -12.17
C SER A 421 8.40 -22.03 -11.13
N HIS A 422 8.69 -22.48 -9.92
CA HIS A 422 7.82 -22.27 -8.76
C HIS A 422 8.62 -21.63 -7.64
N TYR A 423 7.97 -20.82 -6.82
CA TYR A 423 8.61 -20.10 -5.74
C TYR A 423 7.90 -20.34 -4.41
N PHE A 424 8.71 -20.52 -3.37
CA PHE A 424 8.26 -20.47 -2.00
C PHE A 424 8.96 -19.33 -1.29
N LEU A 425 8.16 -18.40 -0.76
CA LEU A 425 8.64 -17.19 -0.12
C LEU A 425 8.07 -17.09 1.28
N TYR A 426 8.91 -16.78 2.26
CA TYR A 426 8.46 -16.48 3.61
C TYR A 426 9.33 -15.44 4.30
N ALA A 427 8.72 -14.71 5.20
CA ALA A 427 9.38 -13.78 6.10
C ALA A 427 8.79 -13.91 7.50
N TYR A 428 9.65 -13.83 8.50
CA TYR A 428 9.22 -13.69 9.88
C TYR A 428 9.98 -12.58 10.58
N THR A 429 9.31 -11.93 11.54
CA THR A 429 9.88 -10.88 12.37
C THR A 429 9.47 -11.07 13.84
N ASN A 430 10.40 -10.79 14.72
CA ASN A 430 10.20 -10.70 16.16
C ASN A 430 10.58 -9.29 16.60
N GLU A 431 9.65 -8.58 17.21
CA GLU A 431 9.84 -7.19 17.64
C GLU A 431 9.53 -7.07 19.13
N LEU A 432 10.46 -6.51 19.88
CA LEU A 432 10.29 -6.15 21.28
C LEU A 432 10.37 -4.63 21.42
N VAL A 433 9.36 -4.03 22.03
CA VAL A 433 9.24 -2.58 22.14
C VAL A 433 9.02 -2.19 23.59
N PHE A 434 9.80 -1.22 24.06
CA PHE A 434 9.71 -0.64 25.39
C PHE A 434 9.28 0.82 25.34
N ARG A 435 8.26 1.19 26.07
CA ARG A 435 7.83 2.57 26.21
C ARG A 435 8.70 3.30 27.24
N VAL A 436 9.45 4.29 26.79
CA VAL A 436 10.31 5.13 27.64
C VAL A 436 9.49 6.27 28.24
N VAL A 437 8.80 7.01 27.38
CA VAL A 437 7.86 8.07 27.75
C VAL A 437 6.65 8.02 26.84
N LYS A 438 5.65 8.82 27.11
CA LYS A 438 4.29 8.76 26.52
C LYS A 438 4.25 8.45 24.99
N ARG A 439 5.13 9.03 24.18
CA ARG A 439 5.15 8.88 22.72
C ARG A 439 6.45 8.30 22.16
N PHE A 440 7.44 8.13 23.00
CA PHE A 440 8.74 7.62 22.60
C PHE A 440 8.95 6.22 23.15
N LEU A 441 9.31 5.31 22.26
CA LEU A 441 9.58 3.92 22.56
C LEU A 441 10.96 3.55 21.98
N LEU A 442 11.55 2.50 22.52
CA LEU A 442 12.72 1.85 21.95
C LEU A 442 12.30 0.48 21.43
N GLY A 443 12.75 0.13 20.25
CA GLY A 443 12.46 -1.14 19.60
C GLY A 443 13.72 -1.92 19.28
N ALA A 444 13.65 -3.23 19.48
CA ALA A 444 14.60 -4.19 18.94
C ALA A 444 13.84 -5.20 18.10
N GLU A 445 14.29 -5.45 16.88
CA GLU A 445 13.63 -6.35 15.93
C GLU A 445 14.65 -7.27 15.29
N SER A 446 14.31 -8.56 15.19
CA SER A 446 15.04 -9.54 14.41
C SER A 446 14.11 -10.23 13.42
N GLY A 447 14.64 -10.62 12.28
CA GLY A 447 13.84 -11.33 11.29
C GLY A 447 14.68 -11.92 10.17
N ASN A 448 13.99 -12.62 9.30
CA ASN A 448 14.58 -13.18 8.10
C ASN A 448 13.56 -13.16 6.95
N PHE A 449 14.04 -12.87 5.76
CA PHE A 449 13.31 -13.06 4.51
C PHE A 449 13.99 -14.19 3.76
N THR A 450 13.20 -15.12 3.22
CA THR A 450 13.70 -16.27 2.45
C THR A 450 12.91 -16.43 1.17
N LEU A 451 13.61 -16.72 0.09
CA LEU A 451 13.06 -17.03 -1.22
C LEU A 451 13.72 -18.30 -1.74
N HIS A 452 12.91 -19.29 -2.08
CA HIS A 452 13.30 -20.51 -2.80
C HIS A 452 12.61 -20.49 -4.17
N GLY A 453 13.41 -20.57 -5.24
CA GLY A 453 12.93 -20.73 -6.60
C GLY A 453 13.40 -22.06 -7.16
N GLY A 454 12.47 -22.96 -7.47
CA GLY A 454 12.73 -24.20 -8.16
C GLY A 454 12.49 -24.05 -9.66
N PHE A 455 13.50 -24.28 -10.48
CA PHE A 455 13.46 -24.13 -11.94
C PHE A 455 13.47 -25.49 -12.64
N LYS A 456 12.62 -25.64 -13.65
CA LYS A 456 12.54 -26.89 -14.41
C LYS A 456 13.83 -27.22 -15.17
N ASN A 457 14.48 -26.17 -15.71
CA ASN A 457 15.61 -26.34 -16.65
C ASN A 457 16.94 -25.74 -16.14
N TYR A 458 16.95 -25.17 -14.93
CA TYR A 458 18.11 -24.49 -14.34
C TYR A 458 18.29 -24.88 -12.88
N ALA A 459 19.39 -24.49 -12.28
CA ALA A 459 19.65 -24.73 -10.86
C ALA A 459 18.67 -23.92 -9.98
N ASP A 460 18.29 -24.49 -8.84
CA ASP A 460 17.45 -23.82 -7.86
C ASP A 460 18.12 -22.58 -7.27
N VAL A 461 17.31 -21.57 -6.99
CA VAL A 461 17.75 -20.30 -6.40
C VAL A 461 17.29 -20.23 -4.96
N ASN A 462 18.25 -20.09 -4.04
CA ASN A 462 17.98 -19.94 -2.61
C ASN A 462 18.59 -18.65 -2.11
N LYS A 463 17.75 -17.76 -1.57
CA LYS A 463 18.16 -16.46 -1.05
C LYS A 463 17.63 -16.27 0.36
N THR A 464 18.51 -15.80 1.26
CA THR A 464 18.11 -15.43 2.63
C THR A 464 18.63 -14.05 2.98
N TYR A 465 17.88 -13.35 3.83
CA TYR A 465 18.20 -12.01 4.30
C TYR A 465 17.85 -11.90 5.79
N PRO A 466 18.69 -12.47 6.67
CA PRO A 466 18.56 -12.29 8.11
C PRO A 466 19.00 -10.88 8.50
N TYR A 467 18.32 -10.30 9.48
CA TYR A 467 18.61 -8.97 9.98
C TYR A 467 18.35 -8.81 11.48
N LEU A 468 19.01 -7.83 12.07
CA LEU A 468 18.79 -7.33 13.42
C LEU A 468 18.70 -5.80 13.38
N ARG A 469 17.76 -5.21 14.11
CA ARG A 469 17.51 -3.76 14.13
C ARG A 469 17.33 -3.25 15.56
N ILE A 470 17.76 -2.01 15.78
CA ILE A 470 17.47 -1.24 16.99
C ILE A 470 17.00 0.14 16.53
N SER A 471 15.90 0.62 17.12
CA SER A 471 15.30 1.90 16.73
C SER A 471 14.74 2.69 17.90
N ALA A 472 14.71 4.01 17.69
CA ALA A 472 13.83 4.91 18.42
C ALA A 472 12.52 5.04 17.65
N ARG A 473 11.39 4.88 18.35
CA ARG A 473 10.03 4.97 17.79
C ARG A 473 9.30 6.16 18.35
N TYR A 474 8.68 6.93 17.46
CA TYR A 474 7.71 7.95 17.83
C TYR A 474 6.31 7.54 17.39
N THR A 475 5.32 7.63 18.29
CA THR A 475 3.92 7.32 18.00
C THR A 475 3.05 8.55 18.03
N THR A 476 2.10 8.65 17.09
CA THR A 476 1.13 9.74 17.03
C THR A 476 -0.24 9.23 16.58
N SER A 477 -1.30 9.98 16.92
CA SER A 477 -2.66 9.75 16.40
C SER A 477 -3.27 11.06 15.94
N LEU A 478 -4.01 11.02 14.83
CA LEU A 478 -4.74 12.13 14.22
C LEU A 478 -6.24 11.96 14.41
#